data_22a9222b0163a4df9e87f2ded1d5a230
#
_entry.id   22a9222b0163a4df9e87f2ded1d5a230
#
_cell.length_a   1.000
_cell.length_b   1.000
_cell.length_c   1.000
_cell.angle_alpha   90.00
_cell.angle_beta   90.00
_cell.angle_gamma   90.00
#
_symmetry.space_group_name_H-M   'P 1'
#
loop_
_entity.id
_entity.type
_entity.pdbx_description
1 polymer ?
#
loop_
_entity_poly.entity_id
_entity_poly.type
_entity_poly.pdbx_seq_one_letter_code
_entity_poly.pdbx_strand_id
1 'polypeptide(L)'
;SRYNDEILGKGVVPCNDTPGFLGNRVGVFALQAGMDGAFKQGLCIEDADALMGRPMGIPKTGVFGLYDMIGVDLMSDVVDTLGDILPENDVFHAVGRSNNPANALINTMISEGFTGLKSGKGGFYREDQAVDLTSGALRPRITELPALAQQAANAQQDGRETLPMMTEGSGAHHQFCRNFLGRVLAYAADLIPHVTGTPQDIDDAMKMGFNWIRGPFEMIDALGAEVVIKLAQDAGCAIPQALQTSADHGPFYQVQDATL
;
A
#
# COMPACT_ATOMS: atom_id res chain seq x y z
N SER A 1 -20.38 19.43 3.49
CA SER A 1 -20.15 18.33 2.51
C SER A 1 -20.77 18.66 1.15
N ARG A 2 -22.09 18.98 1.06
CA ARG A 2 -22.81 19.21 -0.20
C ARG A 2 -22.17 20.24 -1.14
N TYR A 3 -21.65 21.35 -0.62
CA TYR A 3 -20.95 22.36 -1.43
C TYR A 3 -19.68 21.81 -2.09
N ASN A 4 -18.88 21.02 -1.34
CA ASN A 4 -17.65 20.44 -1.87
C ASN A 4 -17.96 19.40 -2.95
N ASP A 5 -18.97 18.57 -2.74
CA ASP A 5 -19.36 17.50 -3.64
C ASP A 5 -20.05 18.05 -4.89
N GLU A 6 -21.18 18.75 -4.74
CA GLU A 6 -22.05 19.18 -5.86
C GLU A 6 -21.49 20.40 -6.61
N ILE A 7 -20.82 21.35 -5.93
CA ILE A 7 -20.36 22.60 -6.54
C ILE A 7 -18.89 22.53 -6.97
N LEU A 8 -18.01 21.97 -6.11
CA LEU A 8 -16.59 21.89 -6.40
C LEU A 8 -16.18 20.57 -7.06
N GLY A 9 -17.09 19.60 -7.20
CA GLY A 9 -16.80 18.27 -7.75
C GLY A 9 -15.73 17.52 -6.95
N LYS A 10 -15.64 17.78 -5.65
CA LYS A 10 -14.68 17.14 -4.73
C LYS A 10 -15.38 16.04 -3.96
N GLY A 11 -14.97 14.81 -4.14
CA GLY A 11 -15.45 13.69 -3.32
C GLY A 11 -15.28 13.99 -1.82
N VAL A 12 -16.27 13.64 -1.03
CA VAL A 12 -16.28 13.84 0.42
C VAL A 12 -16.41 12.50 1.11
N VAL A 13 -15.39 12.15 1.89
CA VAL A 13 -15.39 10.91 2.69
C VAL A 13 -15.61 11.27 4.16
N PRO A 14 -16.73 10.83 4.76
CA PRO A 14 -16.95 10.99 6.19
C PRO A 14 -15.99 10.11 6.99
N CYS A 15 -15.43 10.64 8.06
CA CYS A 15 -14.65 9.86 9.01
C CYS A 15 -14.80 10.43 10.41
N ASN A 16 -14.49 9.62 11.42
CA ASN A 16 -14.43 10.07 12.81
C ASN A 16 -13.22 11.01 13.00
N ASP A 17 -13.31 11.89 13.98
CA ASP A 17 -12.20 12.76 14.36
C ASP A 17 -11.14 11.94 15.13
N THR A 18 -10.31 11.26 14.38
CA THR A 18 -9.23 10.41 14.89
C THR A 18 -7.88 10.84 14.33
N PRO A 19 -6.76 10.62 15.06
CA PRO A 19 -5.43 10.97 14.58
C PRO A 19 -5.10 10.33 13.24
N GLY A 20 -4.44 11.11 12.36
CA GLY A 20 -3.86 10.61 11.11
C GLY A 20 -4.79 10.61 9.90
N PHE A 21 -6.06 10.99 10.04
CA PHE A 21 -7.07 10.92 8.96
C PHE A 21 -7.17 9.53 8.30
N LEU A 22 -8.24 9.28 7.57
CA LEU A 22 -8.50 7.96 7.01
C LEU A 22 -7.50 7.56 5.90
N GLY A 23 -7.35 8.41 4.88
CA GLY A 23 -6.50 8.11 3.73
C GLY A 23 -5.02 7.96 4.09
N ASN A 24 -4.48 8.85 4.93
CA ASN A 24 -3.08 8.77 5.35
C ASN A 24 -2.80 7.52 6.18
N ARG A 25 -3.74 7.10 7.04
CA ARG A 25 -3.56 5.87 7.83
C ARG A 25 -3.31 4.68 6.93
N VAL A 26 -4.19 4.42 5.97
CA VAL A 26 -4.05 3.26 5.07
C VAL A 26 -2.91 3.46 4.08
N GLY A 27 -2.82 4.63 3.44
CA GLY A 27 -1.87 4.88 2.37
C GLY A 27 -0.43 4.90 2.84
N VAL A 28 -0.14 5.58 3.95
CA VAL A 28 1.22 5.62 4.51
C VAL A 28 1.60 4.27 5.11
N PHE A 29 0.66 3.56 5.77
CA PHE A 29 0.89 2.19 6.21
C PHE A 29 1.26 1.27 5.04
N ALA A 30 0.54 1.36 3.91
CA ALA A 30 0.82 0.57 2.73
C ALA A 30 2.24 0.83 2.18
N LEU A 31 2.66 2.10 2.12
CA LEU A 31 4.01 2.46 1.70
C LEU A 31 5.08 1.90 2.64
N GLN A 32 4.88 2.01 3.95
CA GLN A 32 5.81 1.46 4.95
C GLN A 32 5.85 -0.08 4.90
N ALA A 33 4.70 -0.74 4.76
CA ALA A 33 4.62 -2.20 4.64
C ALA A 33 5.30 -2.71 3.36
N GLY A 34 5.12 -1.99 2.25
CA GLY A 34 5.79 -2.31 0.98
C GLY A 34 7.31 -2.15 1.07
N MET A 35 7.79 -1.07 1.67
CA MET A 35 9.22 -0.83 1.88
C MET A 35 9.86 -1.89 2.79
N ASP A 36 9.24 -2.15 3.95
CA ASP A 36 9.67 -3.19 4.88
C ASP A 36 9.70 -4.58 4.21
N GLY A 37 8.66 -4.88 3.42
CA GLY A 37 8.57 -6.13 2.67
C GLY A 37 9.68 -6.28 1.62
N ALA A 38 9.99 -5.22 0.87
CA ALA A 38 11.06 -5.22 -0.12
C ALA A 38 12.43 -5.53 0.53
N PHE A 39 12.74 -4.87 1.65
CA PHE A 39 13.94 -5.16 2.42
C PHE A 39 13.99 -6.60 2.92
N LYS A 40 12.94 -7.09 3.55
CA LYS A 40 12.88 -8.45 4.13
C LYS A 40 12.98 -9.55 3.09
N GLN A 41 12.46 -9.31 1.89
CA GLN A 41 12.50 -10.29 0.80
C GLN A 41 13.73 -10.10 -0.13
N GLY A 42 14.57 -9.11 0.12
CA GLY A 42 15.75 -8.81 -0.71
C GLY A 42 15.39 -8.39 -2.14
N LEU A 43 14.25 -7.72 -2.33
CA LEU A 43 13.83 -7.24 -3.64
C LEU A 43 14.57 -5.94 -4.00
N CYS A 44 14.81 -5.75 -5.29
CA CYS A 44 15.18 -4.44 -5.79
C CYS A 44 13.97 -3.50 -5.80
N ILE A 45 14.22 -2.19 -5.83
CA ILE A 45 13.15 -1.19 -5.77
C ILE A 45 12.23 -1.26 -6.97
N GLU A 46 12.76 -1.61 -8.14
CA GLU A 46 11.98 -1.73 -9.37
C GLU A 46 11.00 -2.91 -9.32
N ASP A 47 11.42 -4.05 -8.77
CA ASP A 47 10.54 -5.20 -8.60
C ASP A 47 9.43 -4.91 -7.61
N ALA A 48 9.76 -4.28 -6.48
CA ALA A 48 8.77 -3.90 -5.48
C ALA A 48 7.74 -2.92 -6.04
N ASP A 49 8.18 -1.87 -6.76
CA ASP A 49 7.30 -0.90 -7.40
C ASP A 49 6.44 -1.53 -8.51
N ALA A 50 7.00 -2.44 -9.31
CA ALA A 50 6.26 -3.13 -10.35
C ALA A 50 5.17 -4.05 -9.78
N LEU A 51 5.47 -4.78 -8.70
CA LEU A 51 4.53 -5.70 -8.05
C LEU A 51 3.44 -4.95 -7.29
N MET A 52 3.81 -3.92 -6.50
CA MET A 52 2.88 -3.12 -5.71
C MET A 52 2.14 -2.05 -6.52
N GLY A 53 2.33 -2.01 -7.83
CA GLY A 53 1.70 -1.04 -8.72
C GLY A 53 0.39 -1.53 -9.33
N ARG A 54 0.28 -1.34 -10.65
CA ARG A 54 -0.93 -1.68 -11.42
C ARG A 54 -1.47 -3.10 -11.22
N PRO A 55 -0.63 -4.14 -11.06
CA PRO A 55 -1.13 -5.50 -10.82
C PRO A 55 -2.04 -5.62 -9.61
N MET A 56 -1.83 -4.79 -8.60
CA MET A 56 -2.66 -4.75 -7.39
C MET A 56 -3.75 -3.67 -7.43
N GLY A 57 -3.91 -2.94 -8.55
CA GLY A 57 -4.83 -1.80 -8.60
C GLY A 57 -4.30 -0.54 -7.91
N ILE A 58 -3.00 -0.47 -7.66
CA ILE A 58 -2.28 0.67 -7.08
C ILE A 58 -1.61 1.46 -8.21
N PRO A 59 -1.34 2.77 -8.07
CA PRO A 59 -0.63 3.54 -9.09
C PRO A 59 0.73 2.96 -9.47
N LYS A 60 1.12 3.13 -10.72
CA LYS A 60 2.38 2.61 -11.28
C LYS A 60 3.66 3.11 -10.59
N THR A 61 3.55 4.15 -9.78
CA THR A 61 4.69 4.67 -9.01
C THR A 61 5.21 3.69 -7.97
N GLY A 62 4.36 2.75 -7.54
CA GLY A 62 4.70 1.84 -6.46
C GLY A 62 5.01 2.58 -5.16
N VAL A 63 5.97 2.07 -4.40
CA VAL A 63 6.44 2.64 -3.12
C VAL A 63 7.52 3.69 -3.35
N PHE A 64 8.63 3.29 -3.94
CA PHE A 64 9.85 4.09 -4.02
C PHE A 64 9.71 5.25 -5.01
N GLY A 65 9.05 5.00 -6.14
CA GLY A 65 8.71 6.07 -7.08
C GLY A 65 7.74 7.08 -6.50
N LEU A 66 6.83 6.68 -5.61
CA LEU A 66 5.93 7.61 -4.93
C LEU A 66 6.69 8.46 -3.88
N TYR A 67 7.62 7.86 -3.14
CA TYR A 67 8.51 8.61 -2.24
C TYR A 67 9.30 9.68 -3.00
N ASP A 68 9.86 9.33 -4.16
CA ASP A 68 10.60 10.30 -4.98
C ASP A 68 9.71 11.42 -5.52
N MET A 69 8.47 11.14 -5.84
CA MET A 69 7.51 12.11 -6.37
C MET A 69 7.02 13.09 -5.28
N ILE A 70 6.75 12.60 -4.08
CA ILE A 70 6.28 13.41 -2.95
C ILE A 70 7.45 14.19 -2.34
N GLY A 71 8.54 13.53 -2.08
CA GLY A 71 9.73 13.95 -1.37
C GLY A 71 10.03 12.98 -0.22
N VAL A 72 11.23 12.42 -0.21
CA VAL A 72 11.69 11.45 0.80
C VAL A 72 11.70 12.07 2.20
N ASP A 73 12.10 13.33 2.30
CA ASP A 73 12.08 14.15 3.51
C ASP A 73 10.65 14.37 4.03
N LEU A 74 9.76 14.83 3.17
CA LEU A 74 8.36 15.05 3.54
C LEU A 74 7.68 13.75 3.98
N MET A 75 7.93 12.65 3.28
CA MET A 75 7.38 11.35 3.67
C MET A 75 7.93 10.86 5.01
N SER A 76 9.22 11.13 5.29
CA SER A 76 9.80 10.84 6.60
C SER A 76 9.09 11.61 7.71
N ASP A 77 8.85 12.90 7.52
CA ASP A 77 8.12 13.74 8.49
C ASP A 77 6.67 13.26 8.71
N VAL A 78 6.00 12.82 7.64
CA VAL A 78 4.63 12.26 7.75
C VAL A 78 4.62 10.96 8.54
N VAL A 79 5.59 10.06 8.31
CA VAL A 79 5.71 8.80 9.06
C VAL A 79 6.00 9.06 10.53
N ASP A 80 6.88 10.02 10.84
CA ASP A 80 7.20 10.41 12.21
C ASP A 80 5.97 11.00 12.90
N THR A 81 5.28 11.93 12.23
CA THR A 81 4.06 12.54 12.76
C THR A 81 3.00 11.49 13.08
N LEU A 82 2.76 10.52 12.17
CA LEU A 82 1.83 9.42 12.43
C LEU A 82 2.28 8.56 13.63
N GLY A 83 3.57 8.26 13.72
CA GLY A 83 4.14 7.53 14.85
C GLY A 83 3.93 8.23 16.19
N ASP A 84 3.98 9.57 16.21
CA ASP A 84 3.82 10.36 17.43
C ASP A 84 2.36 10.53 17.87
N ILE A 85 1.41 10.60 16.92
CA ILE A 85 0.00 10.91 17.23
C ILE A 85 -0.90 9.68 17.33
N LEU A 86 -0.50 8.54 16.74
CA LEU A 86 -1.28 7.31 16.79
C LEU A 86 -1.17 6.63 18.18
N PRO A 87 -2.22 5.94 18.63
CA PRO A 87 -2.18 5.19 19.88
C PRO A 87 -1.02 4.19 19.92
N GLU A 88 -0.40 3.98 21.08
CA GLU A 88 0.76 3.07 21.26
C GLU A 88 0.50 1.64 20.77
N ASN A 89 -0.74 1.19 20.80
CA ASN A 89 -1.16 -0.14 20.34
C ASN A 89 -1.55 -0.18 18.84
N ASP A 90 -1.43 0.93 18.11
CA ASP A 90 -1.75 0.95 16.69
C ASP A 90 -0.75 0.09 15.90
N VAL A 91 -1.27 -0.74 15.00
CA VAL A 91 -0.46 -1.65 14.15
C VAL A 91 0.53 -0.88 13.26
N PHE A 92 0.29 0.41 13.01
CA PHE A 92 1.21 1.28 12.29
C PHE A 92 2.64 1.24 12.85
N HIS A 93 2.79 1.14 14.17
CA HIS A 93 4.11 1.09 14.81
C HIS A 93 4.95 -0.13 14.39
N ALA A 94 4.33 -1.21 13.95
CA ALA A 94 5.05 -2.39 13.44
C ALA A 94 5.82 -2.13 12.13
N VAL A 95 5.44 -1.10 11.37
CA VAL A 95 6.08 -0.69 10.12
C VAL A 95 6.62 0.73 10.16
N GLY A 96 6.32 1.46 11.23
CA GLY A 96 6.77 2.83 11.47
C GLY A 96 8.30 2.92 11.58
N ARG A 97 8.79 4.14 11.69
CA ARG A 97 10.21 4.47 11.55
C ARG A 97 11.15 3.60 12.39
N SER A 98 10.86 3.37 13.66
CA SER A 98 11.75 2.63 14.57
C SER A 98 11.95 1.17 14.18
N ASN A 99 11.02 0.60 13.43
CA ASN A 99 10.99 -0.82 13.10
C ASN A 99 11.23 -1.10 11.60
N ASN A 100 11.34 -0.06 10.76
CA ASN A 100 11.56 -0.22 9.33
C ASN A 100 13.06 -0.19 9.00
N PRO A 101 13.63 -1.23 8.40
CA PRO A 101 15.06 -1.30 8.07
C PRO A 101 15.51 -0.21 7.07
N ALA A 102 14.57 0.36 6.30
CA ALA A 102 14.87 1.44 5.36
C ALA A 102 15.25 2.78 6.02
N ASN A 103 14.98 2.96 7.31
CA ASN A 103 15.17 4.26 7.96
C ASN A 103 16.60 4.79 7.94
N ALA A 104 17.59 3.92 8.13
CA ALA A 104 19.00 4.32 8.07
C ALA A 104 19.35 4.86 6.67
N LEU A 105 18.87 4.19 5.62
CA LEU A 105 19.05 4.61 4.24
C LEU A 105 18.33 5.94 3.96
N ILE A 106 17.08 6.08 4.38
CA ILE A 106 16.28 7.31 4.23
C ILE A 106 17.00 8.50 4.90
N ASN A 107 17.46 8.33 6.13
CA ASN A 107 18.19 9.38 6.86
C ASN A 107 19.48 9.80 6.12
N THR A 108 20.22 8.84 5.58
CA THR A 108 21.41 9.12 4.79
C THR A 108 21.03 9.91 3.53
N MET A 109 20.02 9.47 2.78
CA MET A 109 19.54 10.16 1.59
C MET A 109 19.13 11.60 1.88
N ILE A 110 18.38 11.83 2.96
CA ILE A 110 17.96 13.18 3.38
C ILE A 110 19.17 14.04 3.72
N SER A 111 20.11 13.51 4.52
CA SER A 111 21.31 14.26 4.93
C SER A 111 22.20 14.68 3.75
N GLU A 112 22.22 13.88 2.68
CA GLU A 112 22.96 14.14 1.44
C GLU A 112 22.17 14.97 0.40
N GLY A 113 20.89 15.26 0.70
CA GLY A 113 20.00 16.04 -0.15
C GLY A 113 19.39 15.27 -1.32
N PHE A 114 19.36 13.93 -1.26
CA PHE A 114 18.68 13.08 -2.23
C PHE A 114 17.23 12.85 -1.83
N THR A 115 16.44 13.94 -1.89
CA THR A 115 15.08 13.95 -1.37
C THR A 115 13.99 13.73 -2.44
N GLY A 116 14.35 13.26 -3.63
CA GLY A 116 13.42 12.93 -4.69
C GLY A 116 13.45 13.92 -5.86
N LEU A 117 12.43 13.87 -6.71
CA LEU A 117 12.39 14.63 -7.97
C LEU A 117 12.51 16.16 -7.77
N LYS A 118 11.92 16.69 -6.72
CA LYS A 118 11.93 18.13 -6.44
C LYS A 118 13.30 18.69 -6.04
N SER A 119 14.21 17.83 -5.55
CA SER A 119 15.56 18.24 -5.18
C SER A 119 16.48 18.52 -6.38
N GLY A 120 16.11 18.04 -7.55
CA GLY A 120 16.95 18.02 -8.74
C GLY A 120 18.10 17.02 -8.69
N LYS A 121 18.27 16.30 -7.57
CA LYS A 121 19.31 15.26 -7.37
C LYS A 121 18.75 13.84 -7.47
N GLY A 122 17.41 13.69 -7.54
CA GLY A 122 16.72 12.41 -7.42
C GLY A 122 16.62 11.91 -5.99
N GLY A 123 16.12 10.71 -5.83
CA GLY A 123 15.95 10.04 -4.55
C GLY A 123 16.36 8.56 -4.63
N PHE A 124 15.41 7.65 -4.58
CA PHE A 124 15.61 6.22 -4.82
C PHE A 124 15.98 5.94 -6.28
N TYR A 125 15.39 6.72 -7.19
CA TYR A 125 15.72 6.72 -8.62
C TYR A 125 16.49 7.98 -8.99
N ARG A 126 17.60 7.82 -9.72
CA ARG A 126 18.50 8.91 -10.15
C ARG A 126 18.87 8.70 -11.61
N GLU A 127 18.15 9.33 -12.53
CA GLU A 127 18.31 9.15 -13.98
C GLU A 127 18.19 7.66 -14.40
N ASP A 128 19.28 7.07 -14.87
CA ASP A 128 19.42 5.67 -15.28
C ASP A 128 19.89 4.73 -14.15
N GLN A 129 19.97 5.24 -12.92
CA GLN A 129 20.40 4.49 -11.75
C GLN A 129 19.28 4.35 -10.72
N ALA A 130 19.44 3.39 -9.84
CA ALA A 130 18.55 3.10 -8.73
C ALA A 130 19.38 2.75 -7.48
N VAL A 131 18.83 3.06 -6.33
CA VAL A 131 19.46 2.72 -5.04
C VAL A 131 19.31 1.23 -4.77
N ASP A 132 20.40 0.57 -4.42
CA ASP A 132 20.39 -0.77 -3.86
C ASP A 132 20.00 -0.67 -2.38
N LEU A 133 18.91 -1.33 -1.99
CA LEU A 133 18.35 -1.22 -0.64
C LEU A 133 19.30 -1.76 0.45
N THR A 134 20.13 -2.74 0.13
CA THR A 134 21.02 -3.40 1.10
C THR A 134 22.26 -2.57 1.36
N SER A 135 22.90 -2.08 0.31
CA SER A 135 24.16 -1.35 0.39
C SER A 135 24.03 0.16 0.45
N GLY A 136 22.87 0.70 0.04
CA GLY A 136 22.68 2.14 -0.20
C GLY A 136 23.40 2.68 -1.43
N ALA A 137 24.16 1.86 -2.16
CA ALA A 137 24.91 2.26 -3.34
C ALA A 137 24.00 2.42 -4.57
N LEU A 138 24.44 3.25 -5.50
CA LEU A 138 23.79 3.35 -6.81
C LEU A 138 24.21 2.17 -7.70
N ARG A 139 23.26 1.64 -8.43
CA ARG A 139 23.44 0.63 -9.47
C ARG A 139 22.65 1.01 -10.73
N PRO A 140 22.95 0.44 -11.89
CA PRO A 140 22.13 0.60 -13.07
C PRO A 140 20.68 0.22 -12.80
N ARG A 141 19.75 1.01 -13.31
CA ARG A 141 18.31 0.74 -13.16
C ARG A 141 17.91 -0.49 -13.96
N ILE A 142 17.13 -1.37 -13.35
CA ILE A 142 16.53 -2.52 -14.02
C ILE A 142 15.25 -2.03 -14.71
N THR A 143 15.15 -2.27 -16.02
CA THR A 143 14.00 -1.84 -16.83
C THR A 143 13.07 -2.98 -17.18
N GLU A 144 13.52 -4.22 -17.05
CA GLU A 144 12.70 -5.41 -17.25
C GLU A 144 11.76 -5.60 -16.05
N LEU A 145 10.50 -5.86 -16.34
CA LEU A 145 9.54 -6.21 -15.31
C LEU A 145 9.82 -7.63 -14.79
N PRO A 146 9.67 -7.89 -13.49
CA PRO A 146 9.69 -9.24 -12.96
C PRO A 146 8.59 -10.08 -13.60
N ALA A 147 8.86 -11.37 -13.82
CA ALA A 147 7.96 -12.27 -14.54
C ALA A 147 6.52 -12.25 -14.00
N LEU A 148 6.34 -12.16 -12.67
CA LEU A 148 5.03 -12.08 -12.05
C LEU A 148 4.28 -10.79 -12.44
N ALA A 149 4.95 -9.63 -12.43
CA ALA A 149 4.34 -8.37 -12.84
C ALA A 149 3.98 -8.38 -14.35
N GLN A 150 4.82 -8.99 -15.19
CA GLN A 150 4.52 -9.14 -16.62
C GLN A 150 3.30 -10.06 -16.85
N GLN A 151 3.21 -11.18 -16.13
CA GLN A 151 2.05 -12.07 -16.19
C GLN A 151 0.76 -11.36 -15.74
N ALA A 152 0.84 -10.60 -14.66
CA ALA A 152 -0.28 -9.83 -14.17
C ALA A 152 -0.72 -8.73 -15.16
N ALA A 153 0.24 -8.04 -15.81
CA ALA A 153 -0.08 -7.06 -16.84
C ALA A 153 -0.81 -7.69 -18.04
N ASN A 154 -0.39 -8.87 -18.49
CA ASN A 154 -1.06 -9.62 -19.53
C ASN A 154 -2.47 -10.05 -19.10
N ALA A 155 -2.62 -10.53 -17.86
CA ALA A 155 -3.92 -10.91 -17.31
C ALA A 155 -4.90 -9.72 -17.27
N GLN A 156 -4.44 -8.53 -16.89
CA GLN A 156 -5.25 -7.30 -16.91
C GLN A 156 -5.71 -6.93 -18.32
N GLN A 157 -4.84 -7.04 -19.31
CA GLN A 157 -5.21 -6.79 -20.72
C GLN A 157 -6.31 -7.74 -21.21
N ASP A 158 -6.29 -8.97 -20.71
CA ASP A 158 -7.33 -9.99 -20.99
C ASP A 158 -8.59 -9.84 -20.10
N GLY A 159 -8.67 -8.81 -19.25
CA GLY A 159 -9.79 -8.60 -18.33
C GLY A 159 -9.85 -9.61 -17.17
N ARG A 160 -8.76 -10.33 -16.90
CA ARG A 160 -8.70 -11.33 -15.83
C ARG A 160 -8.29 -10.70 -14.49
N GLU A 161 -8.79 -11.30 -13.40
CA GLU A 161 -8.39 -10.93 -12.05
C GLU A 161 -6.90 -11.25 -11.80
N THR A 162 -6.19 -10.33 -11.15
CA THR A 162 -4.75 -10.43 -10.91
C THR A 162 -4.37 -10.80 -9.48
N LEU A 163 -5.17 -10.39 -8.49
CA LEU A 163 -4.83 -10.56 -7.08
C LEU A 163 -4.59 -12.03 -6.67
N PRO A 164 -5.42 -13.02 -7.08
CA PRO A 164 -5.14 -14.41 -6.78
C PRO A 164 -3.79 -14.87 -7.31
N MET A 165 -3.45 -14.56 -8.57
CA MET A 165 -2.16 -14.94 -9.13
C MET A 165 -0.96 -14.27 -8.45
N MET A 166 -1.14 -13.07 -7.88
CA MET A 166 -0.09 -12.40 -7.11
C MET A 166 0.18 -13.09 -5.78
N THR A 167 -0.80 -13.79 -5.23
CA THR A 167 -0.70 -14.48 -3.93
C THR A 167 -0.45 -15.97 -4.04
N GLU A 168 -0.84 -16.60 -5.14
CA GLU A 168 -0.64 -18.02 -5.42
C GLU A 168 0.74 -18.25 -6.04
N GLY A 169 1.54 -19.12 -5.44
CA GLY A 169 2.86 -19.45 -5.95
C GLY A 169 3.98 -19.40 -4.90
N SER A 170 5.20 -19.57 -5.35
CA SER A 170 6.39 -19.61 -4.49
C SER A 170 7.43 -18.58 -4.92
N GLY A 171 8.39 -18.32 -4.03
CA GLY A 171 9.48 -17.36 -4.28
C GLY A 171 9.24 -15.97 -3.68
N ALA A 172 10.29 -15.14 -3.73
CA ALA A 172 10.33 -13.85 -3.04
C ALA A 172 9.24 -12.88 -3.51
N HIS A 173 8.94 -12.83 -4.79
CA HIS A 173 7.91 -11.95 -5.37
C HIS A 173 6.51 -12.29 -4.82
N HIS A 174 6.12 -13.56 -4.82
CA HIS A 174 4.84 -13.98 -4.25
C HIS A 174 4.80 -13.78 -2.73
N GLN A 175 5.91 -14.03 -2.04
CA GLN A 175 5.99 -13.80 -0.59
C GLN A 175 5.85 -12.31 -0.25
N PHE A 176 6.46 -11.43 -1.05
CA PHE A 176 6.27 -10.00 -0.93
C PHE A 176 4.80 -9.61 -1.10
N CYS A 177 4.15 -10.08 -2.17
CA CYS A 177 2.75 -9.79 -2.44
C CYS A 177 1.82 -10.30 -1.32
N ARG A 178 2.03 -11.53 -0.83
CA ARG A 178 1.26 -12.07 0.30
C ARG A 178 1.41 -11.24 1.57
N ASN A 179 2.65 -10.93 1.95
CA ASN A 179 2.92 -10.13 3.13
C ASN A 179 2.32 -8.73 3.03
N PHE A 180 2.48 -8.10 1.88
CA PHE A 180 1.94 -6.77 1.63
C PHE A 180 0.41 -6.77 1.74
N LEU A 181 -0.27 -7.63 0.96
CA LEU A 181 -1.73 -7.69 0.94
C LEU A 181 -2.29 -8.11 2.32
N GLY A 182 -1.72 -9.12 2.96
CA GLY A 182 -2.15 -9.55 4.29
C GLY A 182 -2.09 -8.43 5.32
N ARG A 183 -0.99 -7.69 5.36
CA ARG A 183 -0.81 -6.58 6.32
C ARG A 183 -1.71 -5.39 6.02
N VAL A 184 -1.75 -4.95 4.75
CA VAL A 184 -2.49 -3.74 4.37
C VAL A 184 -3.99 -3.94 4.46
N LEU A 185 -4.50 -5.09 4.01
CA LEU A 185 -5.93 -5.39 4.05
C LEU A 185 -6.41 -5.64 5.48
N ALA A 186 -5.60 -6.30 6.32
CA ALA A 186 -5.91 -6.43 7.74
C ALA A 186 -5.92 -5.06 8.43
N TYR A 187 -4.92 -4.21 8.20
CA TYR A 187 -4.89 -2.88 8.80
C TYR A 187 -6.11 -2.03 8.37
N ALA A 188 -6.45 -2.02 7.09
CA ALA A 188 -7.62 -1.31 6.60
C ALA A 188 -8.92 -1.80 7.28
N ALA A 189 -9.07 -3.12 7.46
CA ALA A 189 -10.23 -3.70 8.13
C ALA A 189 -10.28 -3.38 9.64
N ASP A 190 -9.13 -3.21 10.30
CA ASP A 190 -9.01 -2.83 11.71
C ASP A 190 -9.46 -1.39 11.99
N LEU A 191 -9.48 -0.53 10.98
CA LEU A 191 -9.96 0.84 11.12
C LEU A 191 -11.48 0.95 11.30
N ILE A 192 -12.23 -0.12 11.07
CA ILE A 192 -13.67 -0.20 11.34
C ILE A 192 -13.90 -0.80 12.73
N PRO A 193 -14.73 -0.20 13.57
CA PRO A 193 -15.54 1.03 13.36
C PRO A 193 -14.87 2.33 13.85
N HIS A 194 -13.60 2.27 14.25
CA HIS A 194 -12.96 3.34 15.01
C HIS A 194 -12.72 4.62 14.21
N VAL A 195 -12.28 4.50 12.97
CA VAL A 195 -11.97 5.64 12.08
C VAL A 195 -13.14 5.96 11.17
N THR A 196 -13.84 4.95 10.70
CA THR A 196 -15.09 5.09 9.94
C THR A 196 -16.01 3.92 10.21
N GLY A 197 -17.30 4.11 9.99
CA GLY A 197 -18.33 3.08 10.18
C GLY A 197 -18.53 2.17 8.97
N THR A 198 -17.96 2.50 7.79
CA THR A 198 -18.24 1.75 6.56
C THR A 198 -16.98 1.40 5.75
N PRO A 199 -16.95 0.22 5.10
CA PRO A 199 -15.92 -0.15 4.13
C PRO A 199 -15.78 0.85 2.97
N GLN A 200 -16.91 1.38 2.50
CA GLN A 200 -16.97 2.30 1.37
C GLN A 200 -16.13 3.57 1.60
N ASP A 201 -16.17 4.13 2.82
CA ASP A 201 -15.40 5.34 3.12
C ASP A 201 -13.89 5.10 3.00
N ILE A 202 -13.40 3.90 3.39
CA ILE A 202 -11.99 3.54 3.25
C ILE A 202 -11.63 3.39 1.78
N ASP A 203 -12.44 2.68 1.01
CA ASP A 203 -12.20 2.48 -0.41
C ASP A 203 -12.24 3.81 -1.18
N ASP A 204 -13.19 4.68 -0.87
CA ASP A 204 -13.29 5.99 -1.48
C ASP A 204 -12.10 6.89 -1.10
N ALA A 205 -11.65 6.86 0.16
CA ALA A 205 -10.47 7.60 0.59
C ALA A 205 -9.22 7.17 -0.19
N MET A 206 -9.05 5.87 -0.42
CA MET A 206 -7.91 5.35 -1.18
C MET A 206 -8.02 5.66 -2.68
N LYS A 207 -9.21 5.54 -3.26
CA LYS A 207 -9.44 5.87 -4.66
C LYS A 207 -9.29 7.36 -4.94
N MET A 208 -9.85 8.22 -4.11
CA MET A 208 -9.80 9.68 -4.31
C MET A 208 -8.50 10.32 -3.83
N GLY A 209 -7.92 9.85 -2.72
CA GLY A 209 -6.76 10.44 -2.10
C GLY A 209 -5.42 9.86 -2.59
N PHE A 210 -5.38 8.57 -2.87
CA PHE A 210 -4.16 7.85 -3.29
C PHE A 210 -4.24 7.31 -4.72
N ASN A 211 -5.33 7.63 -5.43
CA ASN A 211 -5.53 7.25 -6.83
C ASN A 211 -5.46 5.73 -7.08
N TRP A 212 -5.88 4.94 -6.10
CA TRP A 212 -6.02 3.50 -6.27
C TRP A 212 -7.20 3.20 -7.20
N ILE A 213 -7.08 2.18 -8.03
CA ILE A 213 -8.17 1.72 -8.91
C ILE A 213 -9.19 0.94 -8.09
N ARG A 214 -8.72 0.17 -7.11
CA ARG A 214 -9.51 -0.62 -6.17
C ARG A 214 -9.19 -0.22 -4.75
N GLY A 215 -10.21 -0.07 -3.93
CA GLY A 215 -10.04 0.11 -2.50
C GLY A 215 -9.70 -1.21 -1.78
N PRO A 216 -9.24 -1.14 -0.53
CA PRO A 216 -8.87 -2.32 0.25
C PRO A 216 -9.99 -3.35 0.39
N PHE A 217 -11.24 -2.93 0.55
CA PHE A 217 -12.38 -3.84 0.72
C PHE A 217 -12.82 -4.46 -0.60
N GLU A 218 -12.71 -3.73 -1.71
CA GLU A 218 -12.86 -4.31 -3.05
C GLU A 218 -11.78 -5.37 -3.32
N MET A 219 -10.55 -5.19 -2.80
CA MET A 219 -9.49 -6.20 -2.89
C MET A 219 -9.78 -7.43 -2.00
N ILE A 220 -10.33 -7.21 -0.79
CA ILE A 220 -10.74 -8.31 0.10
C ILE A 220 -11.81 -9.16 -0.58
N ASP A 221 -12.83 -8.54 -1.19
CA ASP A 221 -13.89 -9.28 -1.88
C ASP A 221 -13.37 -10.03 -3.11
N ALA A 222 -12.40 -9.46 -3.85
CA ALA A 222 -11.77 -10.12 -5.00
C ALA A 222 -10.92 -11.34 -4.61
N LEU A 223 -10.30 -11.32 -3.43
CA LEU A 223 -9.51 -12.45 -2.90
C LEU A 223 -10.36 -13.45 -2.13
N GLY A 224 -11.43 -12.98 -1.49
CA GLY A 224 -12.19 -13.70 -0.47
C GLY A 224 -11.63 -13.49 0.95
N ALA A 225 -12.52 -13.22 1.90
CA ALA A 225 -12.14 -12.89 3.28
C ALA A 225 -11.31 -14.00 3.95
N GLU A 226 -11.63 -15.28 3.72
CA GLU A 226 -10.86 -16.40 4.26
C GLU A 226 -9.40 -16.42 3.77
N VAL A 227 -9.18 -16.10 2.49
CA VAL A 227 -7.84 -15.99 1.92
C VAL A 227 -7.08 -14.85 2.59
N VAL A 228 -7.72 -13.68 2.75
CA VAL A 228 -7.10 -12.51 3.40
C VAL A 228 -6.79 -12.79 4.87
N ILE A 229 -7.68 -13.48 5.60
CA ILE A 229 -7.42 -13.93 6.97
C ILE A 229 -6.14 -14.78 7.02
N LYS A 230 -6.01 -15.75 6.11
CA LYS A 230 -4.81 -16.57 6.04
C LYS A 230 -3.56 -15.75 5.72
N LEU A 231 -3.62 -14.83 4.76
CA LEU A 231 -2.50 -13.94 4.43
C LEU A 231 -2.09 -13.07 5.63
N ALA A 232 -3.07 -12.56 6.38
CA ALA A 232 -2.84 -11.77 7.59
C ALA A 232 -2.18 -12.60 8.71
N GLN A 233 -2.66 -13.83 8.95
CA GLN A 233 -2.06 -14.76 9.90
C GLN A 233 -0.61 -15.12 9.52
N ASP A 234 -0.36 -15.44 8.25
CA ASP A 234 0.97 -15.76 7.75
C ASP A 234 1.93 -14.55 7.86
N ALA A 235 1.40 -13.33 7.83
CA ALA A 235 2.13 -12.08 8.04
C ALA A 235 2.25 -11.69 9.53
N GLY A 236 1.71 -12.48 10.45
CA GLY A 236 1.75 -12.22 11.90
C GLY A 236 0.81 -11.12 12.38
N CYS A 237 -0.23 -10.80 11.62
CA CYS A 237 -1.23 -9.80 11.99
C CYS A 237 -2.34 -10.41 12.85
N ALA A 238 -2.90 -9.60 13.76
CA ALA A 238 -4.19 -9.90 14.37
C ALA A 238 -5.30 -9.88 13.31
N ILE A 239 -6.36 -10.65 13.53
CA ILE A 239 -7.48 -10.71 12.59
C ILE A 239 -8.58 -9.75 13.06
N PRO A 240 -8.84 -8.67 12.30
CA PRO A 240 -9.89 -7.72 12.61
C PRO A 240 -11.28 -8.35 12.57
N GLN A 241 -12.18 -7.86 13.43
CA GLN A 241 -13.57 -8.32 13.50
C GLN A 241 -14.30 -8.16 12.16
N ALA A 242 -14.01 -7.11 11.39
CA ALA A 242 -14.62 -6.89 10.08
C ALA A 242 -14.30 -8.03 9.09
N LEU A 243 -13.06 -8.53 9.07
CA LEU A 243 -12.67 -9.68 8.23
C LEU A 243 -13.38 -10.95 8.68
N GLN A 244 -13.44 -11.20 9.99
CA GLN A 244 -14.15 -12.38 10.52
C GLN A 244 -15.64 -12.33 10.16
N THR A 245 -16.26 -11.16 10.30
CA THR A 245 -17.67 -10.96 9.92
C THR A 245 -17.91 -11.24 8.43
N SER A 246 -17.00 -10.78 7.55
CA SER A 246 -17.10 -11.05 6.11
C SER A 246 -16.92 -12.53 5.78
N ALA A 247 -16.02 -13.24 6.45
CA ALA A 247 -15.84 -14.68 6.28
C ALA A 247 -17.10 -15.47 6.68
N ASP A 248 -17.78 -15.04 7.75
CA ASP A 248 -18.98 -15.72 8.28
C ASP A 248 -20.27 -15.37 7.50
N HIS A 249 -20.37 -14.17 6.91
CA HIS A 249 -21.62 -13.65 6.36
C HIS A 249 -21.57 -13.28 4.87
N GLY A 250 -20.39 -13.33 4.24
CA GLY A 250 -20.17 -13.02 2.82
C GLY A 250 -19.49 -11.67 2.56
N PRO A 251 -19.32 -11.32 1.28
CA PRO A 251 -18.53 -10.17 0.85
C PRO A 251 -19.09 -8.83 1.38
N PHE A 252 -18.22 -7.84 1.46
CA PHE A 252 -18.59 -6.48 1.87
C PHE A 252 -19.52 -5.79 0.88
N TYR A 253 -19.34 -6.07 -0.41
CA TYR A 253 -20.16 -5.53 -1.49
C TYR A 253 -20.98 -6.64 -2.12
N GLN A 254 -22.29 -6.48 -2.11
CA GLN A 254 -23.17 -7.41 -2.84
C GLN A 254 -23.01 -7.15 -4.33
N VAL A 255 -22.71 -8.18 -5.10
CA VAL A 255 -22.86 -8.12 -6.55
C VAL A 255 -24.35 -7.91 -6.82
N GLN A 256 -24.75 -6.70 -7.19
CA GLN A 256 -26.06 -6.51 -7.76
C GLN A 256 -26.06 -7.28 -9.08
N ASP A 257 -26.73 -8.42 -9.12
CA ASP A 257 -27.05 -9.09 -10.39
C ASP A 257 -27.71 -8.03 -11.28
N ALA A 258 -26.98 -7.60 -12.28
CA ALA A 258 -27.55 -6.81 -13.36
C ALA A 258 -28.53 -7.74 -14.11
N THR A 259 -29.75 -7.80 -13.62
CA THR A 259 -30.86 -8.37 -14.38
C THR A 259 -31.00 -7.49 -15.62
N LEU A 260 -30.55 -8.03 -16.76
CA LEU A 260 -30.78 -7.52 -18.11
C LEU A 260 -32.27 -7.53 -18.43
#